data_8e72b94d6354604eaf913e6f8280dc02
#
_entry.id   8e72b94d6354604eaf913e6f8280dc02
#
_cell.length_a   1.000
_cell.length_b   1.000
_cell.length_c   1.000
_cell.angle_alpha   90.00
_cell.angle_beta   90.00
_cell.angle_gamma   90.00
#
_symmetry.space_group_name_H-M   'P 1'
#
loop_
_entity.id
_entity.type
_entity.pdbx_description
1 polymer ?
#
loop_
_entity_poly.entity_id
_entity_poly.type
_entity_poly.pdbx_seq_one_letter_code
_entity_poly.pdbx_strand_id
1 'polypeptide(L)'
;MVLIDKNKVYGIILGHALGDALGTPVEFFPYAHYNGKLETPIIRYSRTYGKQVGVVGQVSDDTEMAMILLKTIVDGYTKERAVVNYMTWANNKFDGCKGRSPFMGRNTRNLFIAPKSNYELYLNRFRKHYPDFETMEASQSNGALMRAYAHIFAEDENIIREDVFITNPS
;
A
#
# COMPACT_ATOMS: atom_id res chain seq x y z
N MET A 1 27.54 -1.89 7.68
CA MET A 1 26.26 -1.59 8.35
C MET A 1 26.17 -0.07 8.51
N VAL A 2 25.32 0.57 7.74
CA VAL A 2 25.08 2.01 7.88
C VAL A 2 24.24 2.19 9.15
N LEU A 3 24.77 2.88 10.14
CA LEU A 3 24.01 3.26 11.34
C LEU A 3 22.95 4.28 10.92
N ILE A 4 21.72 3.83 10.69
CA ILE A 4 20.62 4.73 10.40
C ILE A 4 20.23 5.43 11.71
N ASP A 5 20.29 6.76 11.69
CA ASP A 5 19.85 7.58 12.82
C ASP A 5 18.37 7.31 13.12
N LYS A 6 18.07 6.94 14.35
CA LYS A 6 16.73 6.62 14.82
C LYS A 6 15.71 7.73 14.55
N ASN A 7 16.13 8.99 14.66
CA ASN A 7 15.26 10.14 14.38
C ASN A 7 14.93 10.25 12.89
N LYS A 8 15.90 9.89 12.01
CA LYS A 8 15.64 9.83 10.56
C LYS A 8 14.66 8.74 10.23
N VAL A 9 14.76 7.57 10.87
CA VAL A 9 13.80 6.47 10.70
C VAL A 9 12.38 6.92 11.09
N TYR A 10 12.22 7.52 12.25
CA TYR A 10 10.93 8.08 12.68
C TYR A 10 10.44 9.17 11.72
N GLY A 11 11.33 10.05 11.28
CA GLY A 11 10.99 11.11 10.32
C GLY A 11 10.46 10.57 9.00
N ILE A 12 11.05 9.50 8.46
CA ILE A 12 10.59 8.85 7.23
C ILE A 12 9.22 8.22 7.43
N ILE A 13 9.04 7.40 8.46
CA ILE A 13 7.78 6.68 8.70
C ILE A 13 6.63 7.65 9.00
N LEU A 14 6.85 8.59 9.93
CA LEU A 14 5.83 9.56 10.33
C LEU A 14 5.55 10.57 9.22
N GLY A 15 6.58 10.99 8.47
CA GLY A 15 6.43 11.90 7.34
C GLY A 15 5.59 11.29 6.22
N HIS A 16 5.81 10.01 5.91
CA HIS A 16 4.99 9.27 4.95
C HIS A 16 3.53 9.17 5.41
N ALA A 17 3.31 8.70 6.64
CA ALA A 17 1.96 8.56 7.20
C ALA A 17 1.21 9.90 7.30
N LEU A 18 1.92 10.98 7.65
CA LEU A 18 1.33 12.31 7.69
C LEU A 18 0.97 12.82 6.29
N GLY A 19 1.87 12.64 5.32
CA GLY A 19 1.62 13.01 3.93
C GLY A 19 0.41 12.27 3.35
N ASP A 20 0.31 10.97 3.57
CA ASP A 20 -0.82 10.13 3.17
C ASP A 20 -2.13 10.60 3.85
N ALA A 21 -2.14 10.77 5.17
CA ALA A 21 -3.32 11.23 5.90
C ALA A 21 -3.80 12.62 5.46
N LEU A 22 -2.88 13.52 5.09
CA LEU A 22 -3.20 14.85 4.56
C LEU A 22 -3.68 14.79 3.10
N GLY A 23 -3.14 13.89 2.29
CA GLY A 23 -3.49 13.73 0.88
C GLY A 23 -4.80 12.99 0.66
N THR A 24 -5.12 12.01 1.50
CA THR A 24 -6.31 11.14 1.38
C THR A 24 -7.62 11.90 1.15
N PRO A 25 -7.92 13.03 1.80
CA PRO A 25 -9.19 13.75 1.62
C PRO A 25 -9.35 14.39 0.25
N VAL A 26 -8.24 14.74 -0.40
CA VAL A 26 -8.24 15.42 -1.71
C VAL A 26 -7.92 14.47 -2.85
N GLU A 27 -7.66 13.21 -2.57
CA GLU A 27 -7.42 12.17 -3.57
C GLU A 27 -8.60 12.07 -4.55
N PHE A 28 -8.30 12.05 -5.86
CA PHE A 28 -9.30 12.08 -6.96
C PHE A 28 -10.15 13.34 -7.05
N PHE A 29 -9.86 14.39 -6.28
CA PHE A 29 -10.49 15.68 -6.49
C PHE A 29 -9.93 16.34 -7.75
N PRO A 30 -10.77 16.87 -8.65
CA PRO A 30 -10.28 17.68 -9.76
C PRO A 30 -9.53 18.90 -9.22
N TYR A 31 -8.35 19.18 -9.79
CA TYR A 31 -7.53 20.32 -9.39
C TYR A 31 -8.31 21.66 -9.32
N ALA A 32 -9.25 21.84 -10.26
CA ALA A 32 -10.13 23.03 -10.30
C ALA A 32 -11.01 23.21 -9.04
N HIS A 33 -11.19 22.16 -8.24
CA HIS A 33 -11.97 22.23 -7.00
C HIS A 33 -11.07 22.33 -5.75
N TYR A 34 -9.75 22.25 -5.94
CA TYR A 34 -8.80 22.39 -4.85
C TYR A 34 -8.44 23.88 -4.66
N ASN A 35 -8.80 24.44 -3.52
CA ASN A 35 -8.57 25.86 -3.20
C ASN A 35 -7.20 26.13 -2.55
N GLY A 36 -6.30 25.15 -2.55
CA GLY A 36 -4.94 25.28 -1.98
C GLY A 36 -4.89 25.19 -0.46
N LYS A 37 -6.01 24.94 0.22
CA LYS A 37 -6.05 24.81 1.68
C LYS A 37 -6.22 23.36 2.08
N LEU A 38 -5.24 22.83 2.82
CA LEU A 38 -5.40 21.60 3.57
C LEU A 38 -6.06 21.95 4.90
N GLU A 39 -7.37 21.86 4.95
CA GLU A 39 -8.12 22.15 6.18
C GLU A 39 -8.27 20.86 7.01
N THR A 40 -7.92 20.95 8.27
CA THR A 40 -8.21 19.94 9.28
C THR A 40 -9.48 20.35 10.05
N PRO A 41 -10.31 19.43 10.49
CA PRO A 41 -10.23 17.97 10.42
C PRO A 41 -10.60 17.46 9.02
N ILE A 42 -9.75 16.60 8.47
CA ILE A 42 -9.91 16.10 7.12
C ILE A 42 -10.61 14.75 7.17
N ILE A 43 -11.84 14.70 6.67
CA ILE A 43 -12.58 13.47 6.46
C ILE A 43 -12.82 13.34 4.96
N ARG A 44 -12.43 12.24 4.37
CA ARG A 44 -12.62 12.00 2.94
C ARG A 44 -14.11 11.91 2.61
N TYR A 45 -14.52 12.61 1.57
CA TYR A 45 -15.83 12.43 0.96
C TYR A 45 -15.74 11.42 -0.18
N SER A 46 -16.43 10.29 -0.05
CA SER A 46 -16.53 9.32 -1.14
C SER A 46 -17.66 9.66 -2.08
N ARG A 47 -17.35 9.99 -3.34
CA ARG A 47 -18.36 10.16 -4.38
C ARG A 47 -19.14 8.88 -4.64
N THR A 48 -18.50 7.72 -4.54
CA THR A 48 -19.12 6.42 -4.77
C THR A 48 -20.25 6.13 -3.77
N TYR A 49 -20.07 6.58 -2.52
CA TYR A 49 -21.05 6.32 -1.45
C TYR A 49 -21.86 7.54 -1.08
N GLY A 50 -21.61 8.70 -1.68
CA GLY A 50 -22.31 9.94 -1.36
C GLY A 50 -22.20 10.40 0.09
N LYS A 51 -21.18 9.93 0.82
CA LYS A 51 -20.96 10.24 2.24
C LYS A 51 -19.48 10.31 2.59
N GLN A 52 -19.19 10.90 3.74
CA GLN A 52 -17.86 10.88 4.33
C GLN A 52 -17.48 9.47 4.75
N VAL A 53 -16.26 9.04 4.43
CA VAL A 53 -15.70 7.74 4.80
C VAL A 53 -14.34 7.94 5.45
N GLY A 54 -14.05 7.08 6.42
CA GLY A 54 -12.83 7.17 7.22
C GLY A 54 -13.01 8.03 8.47
N VAL A 55 -11.90 8.24 9.16
CA VAL A 55 -11.79 9.07 10.36
C VAL A 55 -10.70 10.10 10.17
N VAL A 56 -10.74 11.18 10.96
CA VAL A 56 -9.71 12.22 10.95
C VAL A 56 -8.33 11.61 11.18
N GLY A 57 -7.38 11.94 10.31
CA GLY A 57 -6.01 11.44 10.37
C GLY A 57 -5.84 9.98 9.92
N GLN A 58 -6.86 9.39 9.28
CA GLN A 58 -6.76 8.06 8.71
C GLN A 58 -5.79 8.06 7.53
N VAL A 59 -4.87 7.11 7.55
CA VAL A 59 -3.99 6.77 6.42
C VAL A 59 -4.70 5.87 5.41
N SER A 60 -4.17 5.78 4.19
CA SER A 60 -4.65 4.90 3.13
C SER A 60 -3.86 3.59 3.04
N ASP A 61 -4.09 2.84 1.96
CA ASP A 61 -3.31 1.65 1.65
C ASP A 61 -1.82 1.96 1.38
N ASP A 62 -1.48 3.18 1.05
CA ASP A 62 -0.10 3.64 0.89
C ASP A 62 0.73 3.41 2.17
N THR A 63 0.28 3.95 3.29
CA THR A 63 0.95 3.76 4.59
C THR A 63 0.78 2.33 5.12
N GLU A 64 -0.42 1.76 5.01
CA GLU A 64 -0.70 0.44 5.55
C GLU A 64 0.17 -0.64 4.89
N MET A 65 0.28 -0.66 3.55
CA MET A 65 1.13 -1.62 2.83
C MET A 65 2.61 -1.39 3.09
N ALA A 66 3.05 -0.14 3.20
CA ALA A 66 4.44 0.16 3.52
C ALA A 66 4.83 -0.33 4.92
N MET A 67 3.96 -0.21 5.91
CA MET A 67 4.18 -0.74 7.26
C MET A 67 4.20 -2.27 7.28
N ILE A 68 3.38 -2.94 6.47
CA ILE A 68 3.39 -4.39 6.33
C ILE A 68 4.69 -4.87 5.70
N LEU A 69 5.17 -4.17 4.66
CA LEU A 69 6.46 -4.48 4.05
C LEU A 69 7.59 -4.30 5.05
N LEU A 70 7.63 -3.17 5.76
CA LEU A 70 8.64 -2.90 6.78
C LEU A 70 8.67 -4.00 7.84
N LYS A 71 7.50 -4.37 8.37
CA LYS A 71 7.40 -5.49 9.31
C LYS A 71 7.90 -6.79 8.70
N THR A 72 7.56 -7.08 7.44
CA THR A 72 8.01 -8.30 6.76
C THR A 72 9.52 -8.33 6.58
N ILE A 73 10.15 -7.19 6.28
CA ILE A 73 11.62 -7.07 6.19
C ILE A 73 12.26 -7.35 7.55
N VAL A 74 11.75 -6.73 8.61
CA VAL A 74 12.28 -6.92 9.98
C VAL A 74 12.13 -8.37 10.46
N ASP A 75 11.03 -9.03 10.12
CA ASP A 75 10.75 -10.43 10.50
C ASP A 75 11.49 -11.46 9.61
N GLY A 76 12.30 -11.00 8.67
CA GLY A 76 12.99 -11.82 7.67
C GLY A 76 12.14 -12.00 6.40
N TYR A 77 12.43 -11.18 5.40
CA TYR A 77 11.70 -11.15 4.13
C TYR A 77 11.80 -12.47 3.37
N THR A 78 10.66 -12.92 2.88
CA THR A 78 10.53 -13.78 1.70
C THR A 78 9.35 -13.29 0.88
N LYS A 79 9.41 -13.43 -0.45
CA LYS A 79 8.31 -13.04 -1.34
C LYS A 79 6.98 -13.67 -0.93
N GLU A 80 7.02 -14.93 -0.57
CA GLU A 80 5.85 -15.68 -0.10
C GLU A 80 5.25 -15.08 1.17
N ARG A 81 6.10 -14.74 2.16
CA ARG A 81 5.66 -14.09 3.41
C ARG A 81 5.07 -12.70 3.12
N ALA A 82 5.70 -11.91 2.27
CA ALA A 82 5.19 -10.60 1.89
C ALA A 82 3.79 -10.69 1.27
N VAL A 83 3.61 -11.59 0.30
CA VAL A 83 2.31 -11.84 -0.33
C VAL A 83 1.25 -12.27 0.68
N VAL A 84 1.57 -13.22 1.56
CA VAL A 84 0.63 -13.70 2.59
C VAL A 84 0.25 -12.59 3.56
N ASN A 85 1.21 -11.73 3.94
CA ASN A 85 0.95 -10.58 4.81
C ASN A 85 0.05 -9.55 4.11
N TYR A 86 0.28 -9.21 2.83
CA TYR A 86 -0.59 -8.33 2.05
C TYR A 86 -2.00 -8.89 1.90
N MET A 87 -2.14 -10.18 1.63
CA MET A 87 -3.45 -10.83 1.57
C MET A 87 -4.17 -10.82 2.92
N THR A 88 -3.43 -11.05 4.00
CA THR A 88 -3.97 -11.04 5.37
C THR A 88 -4.49 -9.65 5.74
N TRP A 89 -3.73 -8.62 5.44
CA TRP A 89 -4.16 -7.24 5.57
C TRP A 89 -5.40 -6.92 4.72
N ALA A 90 -5.36 -7.26 3.43
CA ALA A 90 -6.47 -6.98 2.51
C ALA A 90 -7.79 -7.65 2.93
N ASN A 91 -7.71 -8.70 3.73
CA ASN A 91 -8.86 -9.42 4.29
C ASN A 91 -9.19 -9.04 5.75
N ASN A 92 -8.66 -7.93 6.26
CA ASN A 92 -8.89 -7.41 7.62
C ASN A 92 -8.37 -8.30 8.77
N LYS A 93 -7.32 -9.04 8.54
CA LYS A 93 -6.80 -10.00 9.52
C LYS A 93 -5.40 -9.67 10.03
N PHE A 94 -4.83 -8.54 9.60
CA PHE A 94 -3.50 -8.13 10.04
C PHE A 94 -3.58 -7.33 11.33
N ASP A 95 -2.67 -7.61 12.27
CA ASP A 95 -2.62 -6.92 13.55
C ASP A 95 -2.47 -5.40 13.38
N GLY A 96 -3.32 -4.64 14.03
CA GLY A 96 -3.38 -3.18 13.96
C GLY A 96 -4.34 -2.62 12.91
N CYS A 97 -4.79 -3.41 11.96
CA CYS A 97 -5.78 -2.99 10.97
C CYS A 97 -7.20 -3.20 11.49
N LYS A 98 -7.95 -2.11 11.67
CA LYS A 98 -9.38 -2.15 12.06
C LYS A 98 -10.27 -2.07 10.82
N GLY A 99 -10.43 -3.18 10.16
CA GLY A 99 -11.29 -3.24 9.00
C GLY A 99 -10.52 -3.12 7.67
N ARG A 100 -11.22 -3.45 6.58
CA ARG A 100 -10.67 -3.37 5.23
C ARG A 100 -10.44 -1.91 4.86
N SER A 101 -9.23 -1.57 4.39
CA SER A 101 -8.95 -0.22 3.90
C SER A 101 -9.97 0.18 2.83
N PRO A 102 -10.73 1.25 3.04
CA PRO A 102 -11.71 1.72 2.04
C PRO A 102 -11.03 2.33 0.82
N PHE A 103 -9.73 2.60 0.91
CA PHE A 103 -8.94 3.34 -0.08
C PHE A 103 -8.11 2.42 -0.98
N MET A 104 -8.19 1.11 -0.76
CA MET A 104 -7.45 0.11 -1.52
C MET A 104 -7.71 0.23 -3.03
N GLY A 105 -6.66 0.43 -3.80
CA GLY A 105 -6.68 0.52 -5.24
C GLY A 105 -7.21 -0.75 -5.92
N ARG A 106 -7.71 -0.61 -7.16
CA ARG A 106 -8.30 -1.73 -7.90
C ARG A 106 -7.32 -2.87 -8.13
N ASN A 107 -6.06 -2.56 -8.48
CA ASN A 107 -5.01 -3.55 -8.69
C ASN A 107 -4.73 -4.37 -7.41
N THR A 108 -4.47 -3.68 -6.31
CA THR A 108 -4.26 -4.27 -4.99
C THR A 108 -5.44 -5.18 -4.58
N ARG A 109 -6.66 -4.70 -4.80
CA ARG A 109 -7.90 -5.44 -4.53
C ARG A 109 -7.99 -6.72 -5.34
N ASN A 110 -7.67 -6.65 -6.64
CA ASN A 110 -7.71 -7.80 -7.54
C ASN A 110 -6.68 -8.87 -7.17
N LEU A 111 -5.51 -8.46 -6.72
CA LEU A 111 -4.44 -9.38 -6.34
C LEU A 111 -4.66 -10.02 -4.97
N PHE A 112 -5.06 -9.24 -3.95
CA PHE A 112 -4.96 -9.66 -2.56
C PHE A 112 -6.29 -10.03 -1.88
N ILE A 113 -7.45 -9.52 -2.33
CA ILE A 113 -8.72 -9.89 -1.71
C ILE A 113 -9.11 -11.30 -2.16
N ALA A 114 -9.04 -12.25 -1.23
CA ALA A 114 -9.34 -13.66 -1.46
C ALA A 114 -9.90 -14.32 -0.19
N PRO A 115 -10.60 -15.48 -0.30
CA PRO A 115 -11.16 -16.16 0.86
C PRO A 115 -10.11 -16.60 1.90
N LYS A 116 -8.89 -16.83 1.46
CA LYS A 116 -7.75 -17.24 2.30
C LYS A 116 -6.49 -16.49 1.87
N SER A 117 -5.62 -16.18 2.84
CA SER A 117 -4.29 -15.65 2.60
C SER A 117 -3.35 -16.81 2.28
N ASN A 118 -3.07 -17.02 1.00
CA ASN A 118 -2.30 -18.16 0.52
C ASN A 118 -1.55 -17.80 -0.77
N TYR A 119 -0.26 -18.16 -0.84
CA TYR A 119 0.61 -17.80 -1.95
C TYR A 119 0.17 -18.39 -3.29
N GLU A 120 -0.26 -19.66 -3.33
CA GLU A 120 -0.79 -20.29 -4.54
C GLU A 120 -2.03 -19.57 -5.07
N LEU A 121 -2.90 -19.13 -4.17
CA LEU A 121 -4.09 -18.38 -4.54
C LEU A 121 -3.73 -17.01 -5.13
N TYR A 122 -2.71 -16.35 -4.56
CA TYR A 122 -2.17 -15.14 -5.14
C TYR A 122 -1.61 -15.39 -6.55
N LEU A 123 -0.80 -16.44 -6.76
CA LEU A 123 -0.24 -16.77 -8.08
C LEU A 123 -1.33 -16.98 -9.13
N ASN A 124 -2.41 -17.65 -8.77
CA ASN A 124 -3.56 -17.85 -9.66
C ASN A 124 -4.24 -16.52 -10.01
N ARG A 125 -4.39 -15.62 -9.03
CA ARG A 125 -4.95 -14.28 -9.25
C ARG A 125 -4.02 -13.40 -10.07
N PHE A 126 -2.71 -13.47 -9.81
CA PHE A 126 -1.69 -12.75 -10.57
C PHE A 126 -1.72 -13.14 -12.04
N ARG A 127 -1.70 -14.44 -12.37
CA ARG A 127 -1.79 -14.94 -13.75
C ARG A 127 -3.09 -14.53 -14.43
N LYS A 128 -4.19 -14.49 -13.69
CA LYS A 128 -5.48 -14.01 -14.23
C LYS A 128 -5.49 -12.51 -14.48
N HIS A 129 -4.82 -11.74 -13.62
CA HIS A 129 -4.76 -10.27 -13.71
C HIS A 129 -3.76 -9.79 -14.76
N TYR A 130 -2.68 -10.54 -14.91
CA TYR A 130 -1.60 -10.32 -15.88
C TYR A 130 -1.41 -11.57 -16.75
N PRO A 131 -2.30 -11.81 -17.73
CA PRO A 131 -2.26 -13.02 -18.55
C PRO A 131 -1.09 -13.06 -19.53
N ASP A 132 -0.55 -11.92 -19.89
CA ASP A 132 0.52 -11.76 -20.87
C ASP A 132 1.40 -10.54 -20.58
N PHE A 133 2.49 -10.43 -21.31
CA PHE A 133 3.48 -9.36 -21.17
C PHE A 133 2.89 -7.97 -21.49
N GLU A 134 2.04 -7.86 -22.49
CA GLU A 134 1.40 -6.60 -22.88
C GLU A 134 0.55 -6.03 -21.75
N THR A 135 -0.22 -6.88 -21.07
CA THR A 135 -1.01 -6.50 -19.90
C THR A 135 -0.12 -6.07 -18.73
N MET A 136 1.04 -6.70 -18.57
CA MET A 136 2.02 -6.31 -17.54
C MET A 136 2.59 -4.92 -17.83
N GLU A 137 3.07 -4.68 -19.05
CA GLU A 137 3.62 -3.38 -19.46
C GLU A 137 2.59 -2.25 -19.40
N ALA A 138 1.34 -2.53 -19.75
CA ALA A 138 0.26 -1.54 -19.70
C ALA A 138 -0.16 -1.14 -18.26
N SER A 139 0.35 -1.81 -17.24
CA SER A 139 -0.01 -1.51 -15.85
C SER A 139 0.60 -0.18 -15.38
N GLN A 140 -0.27 0.80 -15.14
CA GLN A 140 0.09 2.11 -14.57
C GLN A 140 -0.14 2.18 -13.05
N SER A 141 -0.13 1.01 -12.37
CA SER A 141 -0.33 0.96 -10.92
C SER A 141 0.87 1.56 -10.19
N ASN A 142 0.63 2.36 -9.16
CA ASN A 142 1.65 2.90 -8.25
C ASN A 142 1.85 2.05 -6.98
N GLY A 143 1.26 0.85 -6.95
CA GLY A 143 1.25 0.00 -5.77
C GLY A 143 2.63 -0.38 -5.20
N ALA A 144 3.70 -0.37 -6.04
CA ALA A 144 5.06 -0.53 -5.55
C ALA A 144 5.65 0.80 -5.05
N LEU A 145 5.38 1.92 -5.75
CA LEU A 145 5.95 3.22 -5.42
C LEU A 145 5.47 3.72 -4.06
N MET A 146 4.19 3.55 -3.75
CA MET A 146 3.60 4.03 -2.49
C MET A 146 4.21 3.42 -1.24
N ARG A 147 4.90 2.27 -1.34
CA ARG A 147 5.59 1.60 -0.23
C ARG A 147 7.12 1.61 -0.32
N ALA A 148 7.66 2.37 -1.29
CA ALA A 148 9.09 2.35 -1.61
C ALA A 148 9.99 2.75 -0.44
N TYR A 149 9.55 3.59 0.49
CA TYR A 149 10.38 3.98 1.63
C TYR A 149 10.77 2.79 2.54
N ALA A 150 9.94 1.75 2.60
CA ALA A 150 10.25 0.56 3.38
C ALA A 150 11.45 -0.22 2.82
N HIS A 151 11.73 -0.10 1.53
CA HIS A 151 12.89 -0.72 0.89
C HIS A 151 14.23 -0.18 1.40
N ILE A 152 14.28 1.01 2.00
CA ILE A 152 15.50 1.56 2.62
C ILE A 152 16.06 0.63 3.71
N PHE A 153 15.19 -0.18 4.31
CA PHE A 153 15.55 -1.14 5.34
C PHE A 153 15.85 -2.54 4.81
N ALA A 154 15.76 -2.75 3.50
CA ALA A 154 16.14 -4.01 2.88
C ALA A 154 17.67 -4.10 2.76
N GLU A 155 18.25 -5.22 3.21
CA GLU A 155 19.69 -5.47 3.13
C GLU A 155 20.12 -5.98 1.75
N ASP A 156 19.20 -6.48 0.94
CA ASP A 156 19.43 -7.08 -0.37
C ASP A 156 18.50 -6.42 -1.42
N GLU A 157 19.09 -5.99 -2.54
CA GLU A 157 18.36 -5.43 -3.68
C GLU A 157 17.34 -6.43 -4.29
N ASN A 158 17.56 -7.72 -4.13
CA ASN A 158 16.59 -8.73 -4.58
C ASN A 158 15.26 -8.59 -3.85
N ILE A 159 15.26 -8.20 -2.58
CA ILE A 159 14.04 -7.92 -1.81
C ILE A 159 13.22 -6.83 -2.51
N ILE A 160 13.90 -5.77 -2.95
CA ILE A 160 13.25 -4.65 -3.64
C ILE A 160 12.60 -5.13 -4.94
N ARG A 161 13.36 -5.86 -5.77
CA ARG A 161 12.87 -6.38 -7.05
C ARG A 161 11.69 -7.33 -6.87
N GLU A 162 11.80 -8.26 -5.93
CA GLU A 162 10.74 -9.23 -5.65
C GLU A 162 9.47 -8.56 -5.13
N ASP A 163 9.60 -7.58 -4.22
CA ASP A 163 8.44 -6.87 -3.69
C ASP A 163 7.77 -6.01 -4.76
N VAL A 164 8.54 -5.27 -5.54
CA VAL A 164 7.99 -4.48 -6.67
C VAL A 164 7.19 -5.39 -7.60
N PHE A 165 7.75 -6.54 -7.98
CA PHE A 165 7.10 -7.49 -8.89
C PHE A 165 5.79 -8.08 -8.34
N ILE A 166 5.55 -8.06 -7.04
CA ILE A 166 4.28 -8.54 -6.44
C ILE A 166 3.07 -7.76 -6.98
N THR A 167 3.22 -6.46 -7.22
CA THR A 167 2.12 -5.59 -7.69
C THR A 167 2.35 -4.96 -9.05
N ASN A 168 3.61 -4.83 -9.45
CA ASN A 168 4.04 -4.13 -10.66
C ASN A 168 5.06 -4.99 -11.40
N PRO A 169 4.62 -5.93 -12.25
CA PRO A 169 5.50 -6.88 -12.92
C PRO A 169 6.22 -6.34 -14.16
N SER A 170 6.06 -5.06 -14.48
CA SER A 170 6.73 -4.38 -15.62
C SER A 170 8.01 -3.70 -15.22
#